data_1e4edfcff88fbfb4e363ff285a0810f3
#
_entry.id   1e4edfcff88fbfb4e363ff285a0810f3
#
_cell.length_a   1.000
_cell.length_b   1.000
_cell.length_c   1.000
_cell.angle_alpha   90.00
_cell.angle_beta   90.00
_cell.angle_gamma   90.00
#
_symmetry.space_group_name_H-M   'P 1'
#
loop_
_entity.id
_entity.type
_entity.pdbx_description
1 polymer ?
#
loop_
_entity_poly.entity_id
_entity_poly.type
_entity_poly.pdbx_seq_one_letter_code
_entity_poly.pdbx_strand_id
1 'polypeptide(L)'
;DMVEALGDITLDKESNVEIVQTFYNNMSEELQLKISDEIKKKISDASDKISGLKEDKSKAQKWEEKVKAIGNVDLSKEELIKEARKTYESLTDSQKSFVTKEVLTVLQNAEVTLQKLKEANNDQKPSNETTVQKLQIQIKKQTTTSITLKWNKISVADGYQLRRYDKSKKKYVVVTDLKKNQNTYIFKKLKGKKGRSLADGTVYKLNLRSY
;
A
#
# COMPACT_ATOMS: atom_id res chain seq x y z
N ASP A 1 -24.51 39.25 -31.29
CA ASP A 1 -25.51 38.84 -30.31
C ASP A 1 -24.83 38.43 -29.02
N MET A 2 -25.29 38.96 -27.85
CA MET A 2 -24.68 38.67 -26.54
C MET A 2 -24.73 37.19 -26.20
N VAL A 3 -25.77 36.47 -26.59
CA VAL A 3 -25.92 35.04 -26.33
C VAL A 3 -24.95 34.20 -27.15
N GLU A 4 -24.73 34.56 -28.41
CA GLU A 4 -23.75 33.88 -29.27
C GLU A 4 -22.31 34.14 -28.82
N ALA A 5 -22.04 35.33 -28.25
CA ALA A 5 -20.74 35.68 -27.72
C ALA A 5 -20.33 34.86 -26.45
N LEU A 6 -21.26 34.14 -25.81
CA LEU A 6 -20.96 33.26 -24.70
C LEU A 6 -20.05 32.09 -25.13
N GLY A 7 -20.25 31.56 -26.35
CA GLY A 7 -19.51 30.40 -26.84
C GLY A 7 -19.69 29.16 -25.93
N ASP A 8 -18.60 28.42 -25.75
CA ASP A 8 -18.62 27.28 -24.82
C ASP A 8 -18.75 27.74 -23.37
N ILE A 9 -19.72 27.17 -22.66
CA ILE A 9 -20.04 27.54 -21.28
C ILE A 9 -19.11 26.80 -20.32
N THR A 10 -18.24 27.57 -19.68
CA THR A 10 -17.28 27.17 -18.66
C THR A 10 -17.40 28.08 -17.44
N LEU A 11 -16.82 27.72 -16.27
CA LEU A 11 -17.00 28.50 -15.04
C LEU A 11 -16.45 29.95 -15.11
N ASP A 12 -15.47 30.22 -15.97
CA ASP A 12 -14.96 31.58 -16.22
C ASP A 12 -15.97 32.46 -16.95
N LYS A 13 -16.99 31.86 -17.57
CA LYS A 13 -18.10 32.56 -18.23
C LYS A 13 -19.27 32.89 -17.30
N GLU A 14 -19.17 32.51 -16.00
CA GLU A 14 -20.27 32.72 -15.04
C GLU A 14 -20.81 34.13 -15.04
N SER A 15 -19.93 35.14 -14.91
CA SER A 15 -20.34 36.56 -14.90
C SER A 15 -21.01 36.98 -16.22
N ASN A 16 -20.53 36.46 -17.34
CA ASN A 16 -21.15 36.77 -18.64
C ASN A 16 -22.55 36.17 -18.75
N VAL A 17 -22.74 34.94 -18.29
CA VAL A 17 -24.05 34.31 -18.27
C VAL A 17 -25.01 35.06 -17.33
N GLU A 18 -24.55 35.47 -16.15
CA GLU A 18 -25.34 36.25 -15.19
C GLU A 18 -25.77 37.60 -15.79
N ILE A 19 -24.87 38.30 -16.53
CA ILE A 19 -25.19 39.55 -17.21
C ILE A 19 -26.29 39.29 -18.25
N VAL A 20 -26.14 38.28 -19.09
CA VAL A 20 -27.14 37.96 -20.14
C VAL A 20 -28.49 37.60 -19.49
N GLN A 21 -28.50 36.78 -18.46
CA GLN A 21 -29.71 36.38 -17.74
C GLN A 21 -30.38 37.58 -17.06
N THR A 22 -29.60 38.46 -16.43
CA THR A 22 -30.11 39.67 -15.76
C THR A 22 -30.70 40.65 -16.80
N PHE A 23 -30.00 40.81 -17.91
CA PHE A 23 -30.49 41.65 -18.99
C PHE A 23 -31.83 41.16 -19.55
N TYR A 24 -31.95 39.84 -19.81
CA TYR A 24 -33.20 39.23 -20.26
C TYR A 24 -34.31 39.40 -19.22
N ASN A 25 -34.04 39.14 -17.95
CA ASN A 25 -35.03 39.23 -16.86
C ASN A 25 -35.55 40.66 -16.65
N ASN A 26 -34.73 41.66 -16.93
CA ASN A 26 -35.09 43.10 -16.78
C ASN A 26 -35.81 43.66 -17.99
N MET A 27 -35.97 42.88 -19.09
CA MET A 27 -36.77 43.32 -20.23
C MET A 27 -38.27 43.36 -19.87
N SER A 28 -39.02 44.26 -20.47
CA SER A 28 -40.49 44.20 -20.38
C SER A 28 -41.01 42.91 -21.01
N GLU A 29 -42.19 42.45 -20.55
CA GLU A 29 -42.84 41.24 -21.10
C GLU A 29 -43.02 41.36 -22.65
N GLU A 30 -43.37 42.52 -23.12
CA GLU A 30 -43.51 42.78 -24.55
C GLU A 30 -42.19 42.57 -25.34
N LEU A 31 -41.05 42.95 -24.78
CA LEU A 31 -39.73 42.71 -25.37
C LEU A 31 -39.30 41.25 -25.26
N GLN A 32 -39.57 40.59 -24.12
CA GLN A 32 -39.31 39.18 -23.96
C GLN A 32 -40.11 38.30 -24.96
N LEU A 33 -41.34 38.70 -25.29
CA LEU A 33 -42.15 38.01 -26.29
C LEU A 33 -41.56 38.10 -27.70
N LYS A 34 -40.75 39.11 -28.00
CA LYS A 34 -40.01 39.28 -29.30
C LYS A 34 -38.74 38.47 -29.39
N ILE A 35 -38.23 37.96 -28.29
CA ILE A 35 -37.06 37.07 -28.26
C ILE A 35 -37.51 35.66 -28.72
N SER A 36 -36.74 35.09 -29.67
CA SER A 36 -37.04 33.73 -30.14
C SER A 36 -36.90 32.69 -29.02
N ASP A 37 -37.66 31.61 -29.10
CA ASP A 37 -37.62 30.53 -28.12
C ASP A 37 -36.25 29.84 -28.13
N GLU A 38 -35.54 29.82 -29.26
CA GLU A 38 -34.16 29.35 -29.37
C GLU A 38 -33.21 30.16 -28.48
N ILE A 39 -33.30 31.49 -28.51
CA ILE A 39 -32.45 32.37 -27.69
C ILE A 39 -32.81 32.22 -26.20
N LYS A 40 -34.09 32.18 -25.86
CA LYS A 40 -34.55 31.91 -24.46
C LYS A 40 -33.97 30.62 -23.95
N LYS A 41 -34.03 29.55 -24.77
CA LYS A 41 -33.48 28.25 -24.42
C LYS A 41 -31.97 28.32 -24.23
N LYS A 42 -31.20 28.98 -25.11
CA LYS A 42 -29.76 29.15 -24.94
C LYS A 42 -29.39 29.86 -23.64
N ILE A 43 -30.16 30.87 -23.22
CA ILE A 43 -29.95 31.57 -21.95
C ILE A 43 -30.16 30.62 -20.76
N SER A 44 -31.27 29.89 -20.77
CA SER A 44 -31.58 28.89 -19.73
C SER A 44 -30.51 27.81 -19.67
N ASP A 45 -30.20 27.17 -20.81
CA ASP A 45 -29.21 26.10 -20.89
C ASP A 45 -27.82 26.57 -20.40
N ALA A 46 -27.43 27.84 -20.69
CA ALA A 46 -26.18 28.41 -20.18
C ALA A 46 -26.19 28.57 -18.65
N SER A 47 -27.29 29.07 -18.10
CA SER A 47 -27.47 29.20 -16.64
C SER A 47 -27.44 27.83 -15.93
N ASP A 48 -28.17 26.86 -16.48
CA ASP A 48 -28.21 25.49 -15.96
C ASP A 48 -26.83 24.82 -16.02
N LYS A 49 -26.09 25.06 -17.10
CA LYS A 49 -24.73 24.57 -17.27
C LYS A 49 -23.77 25.15 -16.23
N ILE A 50 -23.81 26.46 -15.96
CA ILE A 50 -23.01 27.09 -14.90
C ILE A 50 -23.34 26.49 -13.54
N SER A 51 -24.64 26.33 -13.25
CA SER A 51 -25.10 25.74 -11.99
C SER A 51 -24.58 24.31 -11.81
N GLY A 52 -24.65 23.47 -12.86
CA GLY A 52 -24.13 22.12 -12.86
C GLY A 52 -22.60 22.06 -12.67
N LEU A 53 -21.85 22.94 -13.33
CA LEU A 53 -20.39 23.03 -13.17
C LEU A 53 -19.98 23.47 -11.76
N LYS A 54 -20.74 24.38 -11.13
CA LYS A 54 -20.55 24.76 -9.71
C LYS A 54 -20.78 23.59 -8.75
N GLU A 55 -21.81 22.80 -8.97
CA GLU A 55 -22.07 21.60 -8.19
C GLU A 55 -20.96 20.58 -8.37
N ASP A 56 -20.51 20.33 -9.59
CA ASP A 56 -19.44 19.39 -9.89
C ASP A 56 -18.14 19.80 -9.21
N LYS A 57 -17.79 21.09 -9.29
CA LYS A 57 -16.63 21.67 -8.58
C LYS A 57 -16.75 21.49 -7.07
N SER A 58 -17.94 21.75 -6.50
CA SER A 58 -18.20 21.58 -5.07
C SER A 58 -18.02 20.12 -4.64
N LYS A 59 -18.51 19.14 -5.43
CA LYS A 59 -18.32 17.72 -5.16
C LYS A 59 -16.84 17.31 -5.21
N ALA A 60 -16.10 17.80 -6.20
CA ALA A 60 -14.67 17.57 -6.29
C ALA A 60 -13.92 18.15 -5.08
N GLN A 61 -14.22 19.38 -4.68
CA GLN A 61 -13.61 20.03 -3.51
C GLN A 61 -13.90 19.26 -2.21
N LYS A 62 -15.14 18.82 -1.99
CA LYS A 62 -15.50 17.99 -0.82
C LYS A 62 -14.71 16.68 -0.78
N TRP A 63 -14.48 16.08 -1.94
CA TRP A 63 -13.63 14.91 -2.03
C TRP A 63 -12.16 15.24 -1.69
N GLU A 64 -11.61 16.33 -2.23
CA GLU A 64 -10.25 16.77 -1.92
C GLU A 64 -10.04 17.03 -0.43
N GLU A 65 -11.02 17.66 0.24
CA GLU A 65 -10.99 17.88 1.69
C GLU A 65 -10.92 16.56 2.45
N LYS A 66 -11.70 15.56 2.05
CA LYS A 66 -11.65 14.21 2.64
C LYS A 66 -10.26 13.57 2.47
N VAL A 67 -9.65 13.70 1.30
CA VAL A 67 -8.30 13.18 1.05
C VAL A 67 -7.26 13.90 1.90
N LYS A 68 -7.31 15.23 1.98
CA LYS A 68 -6.42 16.04 2.83
C LYS A 68 -6.56 15.70 4.31
N ALA A 69 -7.77 15.36 4.77
CA ALA A 69 -8.06 14.97 6.14
C ALA A 69 -7.50 13.59 6.53
N ILE A 70 -7.05 12.75 5.59
CA ILE A 70 -6.37 11.48 5.89
C ILE A 70 -5.13 11.75 6.76
N GLY A 71 -4.35 12.80 6.46
CA GLY A 71 -3.16 13.19 7.19
C GLY A 71 -2.07 12.11 7.18
N ASN A 72 -1.43 11.89 8.32
CA ASN A 72 -0.43 10.83 8.45
C ASN A 72 -1.08 9.45 8.32
N VAL A 73 -0.50 8.62 7.47
CA VAL A 73 -1.03 7.29 7.14
C VAL A 73 -0.51 6.25 8.14
N ASP A 74 -1.45 5.57 8.79
CA ASP A 74 -1.24 4.36 9.58
C ASP A 74 -2.30 3.30 9.23
N LEU A 75 -2.23 2.13 9.84
CA LEU A 75 -3.16 1.04 9.54
C LEU A 75 -4.62 1.33 9.90
N SER A 76 -4.88 2.27 10.82
CA SER A 76 -6.25 2.67 11.18
C SER A 76 -6.93 3.51 10.09
N LYS A 77 -6.16 4.06 9.16
CA LYS A 77 -6.64 4.87 8.03
C LYS A 77 -7.09 4.04 6.82
N GLU A 78 -7.00 2.72 6.88
CA GLU A 78 -7.32 1.84 5.75
C GLU A 78 -8.69 2.11 5.14
N GLU A 79 -9.73 2.16 5.96
CA GLU A 79 -11.10 2.35 5.48
C GLU A 79 -11.30 3.76 4.90
N LEU A 80 -10.68 4.78 5.49
CA LEU A 80 -10.74 6.16 4.95
C LEU A 80 -10.08 6.25 3.56
N ILE A 81 -8.93 5.59 3.38
CA ILE A 81 -8.20 5.58 2.10
C ILE A 81 -9.01 4.83 1.03
N LYS A 82 -9.57 3.66 1.38
CA LYS A 82 -10.43 2.88 0.48
C LYS A 82 -11.69 3.67 0.08
N GLU A 83 -12.34 4.32 1.04
CA GLU A 83 -13.52 5.13 0.78
C GLU A 83 -13.20 6.32 -0.11
N ALA A 84 -12.06 7.00 0.13
CA ALA A 84 -11.60 8.09 -0.72
C ALA A 84 -11.37 7.62 -2.16
N ARG A 85 -10.76 6.45 -2.38
CA ARG A 85 -10.57 5.86 -3.72
C ARG A 85 -11.93 5.54 -4.36
N LYS A 86 -12.79 4.82 -3.67
CA LYS A 86 -14.12 4.46 -4.17
C LYS A 86 -14.95 5.70 -4.55
N THR A 87 -14.88 6.75 -3.73
CA THR A 87 -15.58 8.00 -4.01
C THR A 87 -14.99 8.67 -5.27
N TYR A 88 -13.66 8.71 -5.43
CA TYR A 88 -13.02 9.23 -6.65
C TYR A 88 -13.47 8.48 -7.91
N GLU A 89 -13.53 7.16 -7.84
CA GLU A 89 -13.95 6.32 -8.97
C GLU A 89 -15.41 6.58 -9.37
N SER A 90 -16.25 6.93 -8.40
CA SER A 90 -17.67 7.25 -8.62
C SER A 90 -17.91 8.67 -9.14
N LEU A 91 -16.90 9.56 -9.12
CA LEU A 91 -17.02 10.91 -9.70
C LEU A 91 -17.20 10.82 -11.21
N THR A 92 -18.05 11.69 -11.75
CA THR A 92 -18.19 11.87 -13.20
C THR A 92 -16.91 12.48 -13.80
N ASP A 93 -16.75 12.40 -15.12
CA ASP A 93 -15.61 13.02 -15.81
C ASP A 93 -15.58 14.54 -15.59
N SER A 94 -16.75 15.20 -15.58
CA SER A 94 -16.87 16.61 -15.24
C SER A 94 -16.35 16.91 -13.84
N GLN A 95 -16.73 16.12 -12.83
CA GLN A 95 -16.25 16.27 -11.43
C GLN A 95 -14.75 16.00 -11.33
N LYS A 96 -14.26 14.95 -12.00
CA LYS A 96 -12.82 14.63 -12.03
C LYS A 96 -11.98 15.73 -12.65
N SER A 97 -12.52 16.48 -13.62
CA SER A 97 -11.81 17.60 -14.23
C SER A 97 -11.48 18.73 -13.26
N PHE A 98 -12.21 18.85 -12.15
CA PHE A 98 -11.98 19.82 -11.08
C PHE A 98 -11.07 19.31 -9.97
N VAL A 99 -10.70 18.03 -9.98
CA VAL A 99 -9.77 17.45 -9.00
C VAL A 99 -8.34 17.86 -9.37
N THR A 100 -7.60 18.39 -8.38
CA THR A 100 -6.19 18.76 -8.57
C THR A 100 -5.29 17.52 -8.60
N LYS A 101 -4.26 17.57 -9.45
CA LYS A 101 -3.28 16.47 -9.56
C LYS A 101 -2.53 16.24 -8.25
N GLU A 102 -2.29 17.31 -7.50
CA GLU A 102 -1.62 17.30 -6.21
C GLU A 102 -2.38 16.43 -5.21
N VAL A 103 -3.70 16.64 -5.08
CA VAL A 103 -4.53 15.85 -4.14
C VAL A 103 -4.68 14.41 -4.59
N LEU A 104 -4.79 14.17 -5.89
CA LEU A 104 -4.78 12.78 -6.40
C LEU A 104 -3.46 12.07 -6.08
N THR A 105 -2.33 12.77 -6.18
CA THR A 105 -1.02 12.24 -5.78
C THR A 105 -0.95 11.95 -4.28
N VAL A 106 -1.56 12.79 -3.43
CA VAL A 106 -1.66 12.53 -1.99
C VAL A 106 -2.38 11.22 -1.72
N LEU A 107 -3.52 10.97 -2.38
CA LEU A 107 -4.23 9.70 -2.23
C LEU A 107 -3.39 8.51 -2.69
N GLN A 108 -2.74 8.60 -3.85
CA GLN A 108 -1.86 7.54 -4.35
C GLN A 108 -0.71 7.21 -3.38
N ASN A 109 -0.07 8.24 -2.83
CA ASN A 109 0.99 8.07 -1.83
C ASN A 109 0.46 7.45 -0.54
N ALA A 110 -0.76 7.82 -0.12
CA ALA A 110 -1.41 7.22 1.04
C ALA A 110 -1.67 5.72 0.83
N GLU A 111 -2.12 5.31 -0.35
CA GLU A 111 -2.33 3.91 -0.72
C GLU A 111 -1.03 3.10 -0.71
N VAL A 112 0.02 3.65 -1.31
CA VAL A 112 1.36 3.01 -1.32
C VAL A 112 1.91 2.88 0.09
N THR A 113 1.77 3.91 0.92
CA THR A 113 2.23 3.89 2.32
C THR A 113 1.46 2.86 3.13
N LEU A 114 0.14 2.83 3.00
CA LEU A 114 -0.70 1.83 3.66
C LEU A 114 -0.32 0.41 3.26
N GLN A 115 -0.05 0.17 1.98
CA GLN A 115 0.37 -1.13 1.49
C GLN A 115 1.69 -1.56 2.13
N LYS A 116 2.69 -0.68 2.18
CA LYS A 116 3.98 -0.95 2.85
C LYS A 116 3.81 -1.24 4.35
N LEU A 117 2.93 -0.51 5.03
CA LEU A 117 2.63 -0.75 6.45
C LEU A 117 1.96 -2.10 6.67
N LYS A 118 1.08 -2.53 5.76
CA LYS A 118 0.46 -3.86 5.81
C LYS A 118 1.47 -4.97 5.60
N GLU A 119 2.36 -4.82 4.63
CA GLU A 119 3.45 -5.76 4.37
C GLU A 119 4.36 -5.86 5.60
N ALA A 120 4.81 -4.73 6.15
CA ALA A 120 5.62 -4.69 7.37
C ALA A 120 4.91 -5.28 8.59
N ASN A 121 3.59 -5.07 8.72
CA ASN A 121 2.79 -5.62 9.83
C ASN A 121 2.47 -7.10 9.62
N ASN A 122 2.36 -7.54 8.38
CA ASN A 122 2.16 -8.95 8.05
C ASN A 122 3.44 -9.77 8.34
N ASP A 123 4.61 -9.13 8.25
CA ASP A 123 5.87 -9.71 8.71
C ASP A 123 5.97 -9.82 10.24
N GLN A 124 5.09 -9.13 11.00
CA GLN A 124 5.04 -9.16 12.47
C GLN A 124 3.82 -9.90 13.06
N LYS A 125 2.79 -10.17 12.25
CA LYS A 125 1.62 -10.91 12.70
C LYS A 125 1.92 -12.40 12.71
N PRO A 126 1.75 -13.11 13.83
CA PRO A 126 1.73 -14.57 13.81
C PRO A 126 0.50 -14.97 12.98
N SER A 127 0.69 -15.17 11.70
CA SER A 127 -0.31 -15.82 10.88
C SER A 127 -0.45 -17.25 11.39
N ASN A 128 -1.67 -17.68 11.68
CA ASN A 128 -2.03 -19.08 11.88
C ASN A 128 -1.92 -19.92 10.57
N GLU A 129 -1.37 -19.34 9.52
CA GLU A 129 -0.73 -20.11 8.47
C GLU A 129 0.70 -20.34 8.89
N THR A 130 1.06 -21.58 9.05
CA THR A 130 2.40 -22.09 9.32
C THR A 130 3.36 -21.56 8.24
N THR A 131 3.73 -20.30 8.32
CA THR A 131 4.92 -19.81 7.64
C THR A 131 6.07 -20.50 8.34
N VAL A 132 6.50 -21.58 7.73
CA VAL A 132 7.68 -22.33 8.17
C VAL A 132 8.84 -21.35 8.17
N GLN A 133 9.11 -20.72 9.31
CA GLN A 133 10.29 -19.87 9.49
C GLN A 133 11.49 -20.71 9.08
N LYS A 134 12.06 -20.40 7.92
CA LYS A 134 13.17 -21.17 7.39
C LYS A 134 14.34 -21.07 8.34
N LEU A 135 14.69 -22.19 8.96
CA LEU A 135 15.83 -22.28 9.85
C LEU A 135 17.11 -22.02 9.06
N GLN A 136 17.82 -20.96 9.40
CA GLN A 136 19.07 -20.56 8.78
C GLN A 136 20.23 -20.80 9.75
N ILE A 137 21.20 -21.59 9.34
CA ILE A 137 22.40 -21.89 10.09
C ILE A 137 23.63 -21.17 9.46
N GLN A 138 24.45 -20.55 10.29
CA GLN A 138 25.66 -19.85 9.90
C GLN A 138 26.85 -20.31 10.72
N ILE A 139 28.03 -20.32 10.12
CA ILE A 139 29.28 -20.52 10.82
C ILE A 139 29.77 -19.17 11.36
N LYS A 140 29.69 -19.01 12.70
CA LYS A 140 30.14 -17.78 13.37
C LYS A 140 31.66 -17.74 13.55
N LYS A 141 32.28 -18.87 13.83
CA LYS A 141 33.72 -19.00 14.03
C LYS A 141 34.15 -20.42 13.69
N GLN A 142 35.29 -20.54 13.06
CA GLN A 142 35.96 -21.82 12.77
C GLN A 142 37.42 -21.76 13.22
N THR A 143 37.85 -22.83 13.86
CA THR A 143 39.23 -23.08 14.24
C THR A 143 39.64 -24.49 13.80
N THR A 144 40.91 -24.85 13.95
CA THR A 144 41.36 -26.22 13.68
C THR A 144 40.75 -27.28 14.55
N THR A 145 40.14 -26.90 15.68
CA THR A 145 39.57 -27.83 16.68
C THR A 145 38.09 -27.64 16.97
N SER A 146 37.48 -26.59 16.43
CA SER A 146 36.06 -26.29 16.70
C SER A 146 35.39 -25.51 15.60
N ILE A 147 34.09 -25.67 15.49
CA ILE A 147 33.19 -24.86 14.66
C ILE A 147 32.09 -24.31 15.57
N THR A 148 31.91 -22.98 15.58
CA THR A 148 30.79 -22.34 16.26
C THR A 148 29.69 -22.08 15.25
N LEU A 149 28.54 -22.69 15.46
CA LEU A 149 27.33 -22.52 14.68
C LEU A 149 26.44 -21.51 15.36
N LYS A 150 25.74 -20.69 14.57
CA LYS A 150 24.66 -19.81 15.01
C LYS A 150 23.47 -19.97 14.07
N TRP A 151 22.25 -19.84 14.58
CA TRP A 151 21.01 -19.89 13.79
C TRP A 151 19.97 -18.91 14.30
N ASN A 152 18.97 -18.61 13.45
CA ASN A 152 17.80 -17.85 13.86
C ASN A 152 16.90 -18.70 14.76
N LYS A 153 16.35 -18.10 15.81
CA LYS A 153 15.34 -18.79 16.64
C LYS A 153 14.04 -18.91 15.86
N ILE A 154 13.42 -20.08 15.98
CA ILE A 154 12.08 -20.34 15.47
C ILE A 154 11.12 -20.24 16.65
N SER A 155 10.18 -19.29 16.61
CA SER A 155 9.32 -18.94 17.74
C SER A 155 8.44 -20.10 18.22
N VAL A 156 7.99 -20.93 17.28
CA VAL A 156 7.11 -22.09 17.52
C VAL A 156 7.86 -23.40 17.77
N ALA A 157 9.19 -23.38 17.76
CA ALA A 157 9.96 -24.60 17.99
C ALA A 157 10.07 -24.93 19.47
N ASP A 158 9.88 -26.18 19.84
CA ASP A 158 10.13 -26.70 21.21
C ASP A 158 11.61 -27.00 21.44
N GLY A 159 12.37 -27.15 20.35
CA GLY A 159 13.82 -27.39 20.42
C GLY A 159 14.44 -27.48 19.04
N TYR A 160 15.74 -27.82 19.05
CA TYR A 160 16.50 -28.01 17.81
C TYR A 160 17.28 -29.33 17.92
N GLN A 161 17.45 -30.00 16.79
CA GLN A 161 18.27 -31.20 16.70
C GLN A 161 19.40 -30.96 15.69
N LEU A 162 20.65 -30.97 16.17
CA LEU A 162 21.83 -30.93 15.33
C LEU A 162 22.17 -32.35 14.87
N ARG A 163 22.36 -32.51 13.56
CA ARG A 163 22.64 -33.77 12.91
C ARG A 163 23.89 -33.64 12.05
N ARG A 164 24.64 -34.72 11.91
CA ARG A 164 25.82 -34.83 11.06
C ARG A 164 25.64 -35.96 10.03
N TYR A 165 26.06 -35.73 8.81
CA TYR A 165 26.05 -36.79 7.81
C TYR A 165 27.15 -37.82 8.10
N ASP A 166 26.74 -39.07 8.26
CA ASP A 166 27.65 -40.23 8.44
C ASP A 166 27.83 -40.87 7.05
N LYS A 167 29.09 -40.81 6.54
CA LYS A 167 29.42 -41.36 5.21
C LYS A 167 29.30 -42.87 5.17
N SER A 168 29.58 -43.59 6.29
CA SER A 168 29.51 -45.07 6.35
C SER A 168 28.08 -45.56 6.34
N LYS A 169 27.20 -44.81 7.02
CA LYS A 169 25.76 -45.10 7.08
C LYS A 169 24.93 -44.46 5.99
N LYS A 170 25.54 -43.61 5.16
CA LYS A 170 24.89 -42.80 4.11
C LYS A 170 23.67 -42.03 4.61
N LYS A 171 23.62 -41.59 5.86
CA LYS A 171 22.51 -40.85 6.49
C LYS A 171 22.96 -39.85 7.55
N TYR A 172 22.07 -38.91 7.86
CA TYR A 172 22.29 -37.99 8.95
C TYR A 172 22.02 -38.70 10.30
N VAL A 173 22.99 -38.61 11.21
CA VAL A 173 22.90 -39.09 12.60
C VAL A 173 22.83 -37.91 13.56
N VAL A 174 22.06 -38.08 14.63
CA VAL A 174 21.91 -37.05 15.67
C VAL A 174 23.25 -36.83 16.38
N VAL A 175 23.63 -35.60 16.54
CA VAL A 175 24.78 -35.15 17.31
C VAL A 175 24.32 -34.80 18.74
N THR A 176 23.27 -33.95 18.80
CA THR A 176 22.69 -33.50 20.06
C THR A 176 21.33 -32.85 19.84
N ASP A 177 20.48 -32.90 20.83
CA ASP A 177 19.29 -32.07 20.94
C ASP A 177 19.63 -30.80 21.74
N LEU A 178 19.01 -29.70 21.37
CA LEU A 178 19.28 -28.36 21.86
C LEU A 178 17.96 -27.72 22.30
N LYS A 179 18.00 -26.95 23.37
CA LYS A 179 16.82 -26.30 23.96
C LYS A 179 16.32 -25.17 23.04
N LYS A 180 15.01 -24.88 23.12
CA LYS A 180 14.38 -23.80 22.31
C LYS A 180 15.03 -22.42 22.45
N ASN A 181 15.64 -22.13 23.59
CA ASN A 181 16.30 -20.84 23.81
C ASN A 181 17.69 -20.76 23.21
N GLN A 182 18.30 -21.91 22.82
CA GLN A 182 19.63 -21.93 22.24
C GLN A 182 19.60 -21.55 20.79
N ASN A 183 20.54 -20.71 20.38
CA ASN A 183 20.75 -20.33 18.99
C ASN A 183 22.24 -20.40 18.60
N THR A 184 23.05 -21.01 19.44
CA THR A 184 24.47 -21.24 19.19
C THR A 184 24.88 -22.62 19.68
N TYR A 185 25.83 -23.23 18.98
CA TYR A 185 26.45 -24.50 19.39
C TYR A 185 27.92 -24.51 18.96
N ILE A 186 28.77 -24.96 19.88
CA ILE A 186 30.18 -25.14 19.56
C ILE A 186 30.45 -26.62 19.34
N PHE A 187 30.71 -26.94 18.09
CA PHE A 187 31.11 -28.26 17.66
C PHE A 187 32.61 -28.46 18.01
N LYS A 188 32.89 -29.03 19.17
CA LYS A 188 34.23 -29.36 19.62
C LYS A 188 34.60 -30.75 19.14
N LYS A 189 35.87 -31.17 19.33
CA LYS A 189 36.41 -32.49 19.01
C LYS A 189 35.35 -33.57 19.05
N LEU A 190 35.02 -34.12 17.87
CA LEU A 190 34.20 -35.32 17.81
C LEU A 190 34.88 -36.40 18.65
N LYS A 191 34.30 -36.77 19.78
CA LYS A 191 34.61 -38.00 20.44
C LYS A 191 34.08 -39.16 19.59
N GLY A 192 34.68 -39.36 18.45
CA GLY A 192 34.62 -40.60 17.72
C GLY A 192 35.56 -41.58 18.37
N LYS A 193 35.39 -42.88 18.18
CA LYS A 193 36.31 -43.95 18.60
C LYS A 193 37.76 -43.43 18.35
N LYS A 194 38.49 -43.25 19.49
CA LYS A 194 39.87 -42.71 19.51
C LYS A 194 40.03 -41.22 19.17
N GLY A 195 39.44 -40.29 19.94
CA GLY A 195 39.98 -38.94 20.14
C GLY A 195 40.37 -38.10 18.93
N ARG A 196 39.76 -38.30 17.77
CA ARG A 196 40.12 -37.54 16.54
C ARG A 196 39.56 -36.15 16.62
N SER A 197 40.43 -35.17 16.65
CA SER A 197 40.12 -33.77 16.37
C SER A 197 39.52 -33.63 14.97
N LEU A 198 38.84 -32.50 14.70
CA LEU A 198 38.49 -32.10 13.36
C LEU A 198 39.82 -32.08 12.55
N ALA A 199 40.02 -33.08 11.68
CA ALA A 199 41.21 -33.16 10.87
C ALA A 199 41.21 -31.94 9.94
N ASP A 200 42.35 -31.32 9.76
CA ASP A 200 42.55 -30.22 8.83
C ASP A 200 42.04 -30.64 7.43
N GLY A 201 41.26 -29.79 6.78
CA GLY A 201 40.63 -30.06 5.46
C GLY A 201 39.44 -31.03 5.46
N THR A 202 38.96 -31.52 6.62
CA THR A 202 37.81 -32.41 6.65
C THR A 202 36.49 -31.63 6.47
N VAL A 203 35.74 -31.98 5.44
CA VAL A 203 34.43 -31.41 5.18
C VAL A 203 33.34 -32.16 5.99
N TYR A 204 32.62 -31.40 6.83
CA TYR A 204 31.48 -31.90 7.59
C TYR A 204 30.17 -31.40 6.98
N LYS A 205 29.25 -32.31 6.66
CA LYS A 205 27.88 -31.97 6.30
C LYS A 205 27.04 -31.97 7.57
N LEU A 206 26.56 -30.78 7.98
CA LEU A 206 25.71 -30.60 9.13
C LEU A 206 24.28 -30.24 8.69
N ASN A 207 23.32 -30.66 9.47
CA ASN A 207 21.91 -30.31 9.33
C ASN A 207 21.36 -29.93 10.70
N LEU A 208 20.60 -28.88 10.76
CA LEU A 208 19.86 -28.47 11.95
C LEU A 208 18.38 -28.48 11.59
N ARG A 209 17.56 -29.06 12.43
CA ARG A 209 16.09 -29.01 12.34
C ARG A 209 15.50 -28.51 13.64
N SER A 210 14.39 -27.80 13.56
CA SER A 210 13.50 -27.50 14.69
C SER A 210 12.44 -28.59 14.82
N TYR A 211 11.91 -28.78 16.01
CA TYR A 211 10.79 -29.66 16.28
C TYR A 211 9.90 -29.03 17.33
#